data_9957e5b707fe0d1c3f8cade20ec415aa
#
_entry.id   9957e5b707fe0d1c3f8cade20ec415aa
#
_cell.length_a   1.000
_cell.length_b   1.000
_cell.length_c   1.000
_cell.angle_alpha   90.00
_cell.angle_beta   90.00
_cell.angle_gamma   90.00
#
_symmetry.space_group_name_H-M   'P 1'
#
loop_
_entity.id
_entity.type
_entity.pdbx_description
1 polymer ?
#
loop_
_entity_poly.entity_id
_entity_poly.type
_entity_poly.pdbx_seq_one_letter_code
_entity_poly.pdbx_strand_id
1 'polypeptide(L)'
;MNTTAIKTLPGRYCNSLTEYSRFVTREVAIGDVPIGGNNPIRIQSMTTTDTMDTIGTVEQSIRMVDAGCEYVRITAPSIKEAKNLAEIKKQLRQRGYTVPLVADIHFTPNAAEVAARIVEKVRVNPGNYADKKKFDQIDYTDAEYRRELERIYQKFAPLVNICKEYGTAMRIGTNHGSLSDRIMSRYGDTPHGMVESAMEFMRMCETLNYYNLVISMKSSNPQVMVQAYRLLVETMVAEGMNYPLHLGVTEAGDGEDGRIKSAVGIGTLLEDGLGDTVRVSLTEEPEAEAPVAIALVERYVERAKGERQKAKGNSTPGEKNLSPFTFHLSPVSHSPYEYKKRHTYEANAFIGGHIVPRVVIDLSQKNLKDPSVLNDAGYLYAPLPDKYNMAEQSVDFVYLADQLPSFNLPGNLKQLYNYTTWQKLAGKTNCHPVFTLQEYINAADRSSALNLVRIKNPDIDSEDFGLIPFDRSLVFILETDAQHGMADQRSFFFKLEELGLDVPVIIKRSYSFESESPKVRK
;
A
#
# COMPACT_ATOMS: atom_id res chain seq x y z
N MET A 1 -2.58 0.35 39.35
CA MET A 1 -3.59 -0.67 38.98
C MET A 1 -3.25 -1.15 37.57
N ASN A 2 -3.12 -2.43 37.43
CA ASN A 2 -2.51 -3.13 36.33
C ASN A 2 -2.99 -2.64 34.96
N THR A 3 -2.10 -2.06 34.20
CA THR A 3 -2.17 -2.03 32.73
C THR A 3 -2.12 -3.49 32.27
N THR A 4 -3.28 -4.08 32.08
CA THR A 4 -3.39 -5.36 31.41
C THR A 4 -2.84 -5.15 30.01
N ALA A 5 -1.59 -5.54 29.80
CA ALA A 5 -1.05 -5.70 28.47
C ALA A 5 -2.03 -6.61 27.73
N ILE A 6 -2.78 -6.07 26.80
CA ILE A 6 -3.57 -6.85 25.86
C ILE A 6 -2.56 -7.79 25.22
N LYS A 7 -2.63 -9.07 25.55
CA LYS A 7 -1.93 -10.12 24.81
C LYS A 7 -2.50 -10.09 23.42
N THR A 8 -1.94 -9.25 22.56
CA THR A 8 -2.22 -9.22 21.14
C THR A 8 -1.84 -10.59 20.60
N LEU A 9 -2.83 -11.35 20.17
CA LEU A 9 -2.59 -12.51 19.32
C LEU A 9 -1.91 -12.00 18.06
N PRO A 10 -0.68 -12.40 17.74
CA PRO A 10 0.06 -11.81 16.64
C PRO A 10 -0.69 -12.02 15.32
N GLY A 11 -0.90 -10.94 14.58
CA GLY A 11 -1.10 -10.99 13.15
C GLY A 11 -2.51 -11.10 12.60
N ARG A 12 -3.56 -10.55 13.23
CA ARG A 12 -4.94 -10.62 12.68
C ARG A 12 -5.39 -9.33 12.00
N TYR A 13 -4.71 -8.91 10.96
CA TYR A 13 -5.08 -7.70 10.22
C TYR A 13 -5.70 -7.97 8.83
N CYS A 14 -5.66 -9.22 8.35
CA CYS A 14 -6.26 -9.64 7.09
C CYS A 14 -6.82 -11.06 7.22
N ASN A 15 -7.63 -11.49 6.25
CA ASN A 15 -8.25 -12.81 6.27
C ASN A 15 -7.22 -13.95 6.11
N SER A 16 -6.18 -13.74 5.31
CA SER A 16 -5.07 -14.67 5.13
C SER A 16 -3.79 -13.92 4.78
N LEU A 17 -2.64 -14.43 5.25
CA LEU A 17 -1.31 -13.93 4.88
C LEU A 17 -0.77 -14.57 3.61
N THR A 18 -1.27 -15.74 3.25
CA THR A 18 -0.76 -16.59 2.17
C THR A 18 -1.74 -16.76 1.00
N GLU A 19 -2.99 -16.32 1.18
CA GLU A 19 -4.02 -16.32 0.15
C GLU A 19 -4.73 -14.98 0.13
N TYR A 20 -5.08 -14.49 -1.05
CA TYR A 20 -5.84 -13.27 -1.16
C TYR A 20 -7.31 -13.49 -0.73
N SER A 21 -7.78 -12.63 0.17
CA SER A 21 -9.19 -12.57 0.55
C SER A 21 -9.53 -11.15 0.97
N ARG A 22 -10.59 -10.58 0.39
CA ARG A 22 -11.01 -9.21 0.74
C ARG A 22 -11.58 -9.17 2.15
N PHE A 23 -11.06 -8.28 2.98
CA PHE A 23 -11.64 -7.92 4.27
C PHE A 23 -12.97 -7.19 4.05
N VAL A 24 -14.07 -7.79 4.52
CA VAL A 24 -15.41 -7.23 4.33
C VAL A 24 -15.69 -6.23 5.44
N THR A 25 -15.71 -4.96 5.10
CA THR A 25 -16.12 -3.87 5.98
C THR A 25 -17.63 -3.70 5.98
N ARG A 26 -18.18 -2.96 6.94
CA ARG A 26 -19.60 -2.56 6.88
C ARG A 26 -19.84 -1.63 5.70
N GLU A 27 -21.06 -1.63 5.19
CA GLU A 27 -21.46 -0.66 4.18
C GLU A 27 -21.70 0.71 4.82
N VAL A 28 -21.20 1.76 4.17
CA VAL A 28 -21.37 3.16 4.56
C VAL A 28 -21.97 3.93 3.40
N ALA A 29 -23.11 4.55 3.63
CA ALA A 29 -23.79 5.38 2.65
C ALA A 29 -23.10 6.74 2.52
N ILE A 30 -22.77 7.13 1.28
CA ILE A 30 -22.21 8.46 0.94
C ILE A 30 -23.00 8.96 -0.26
N GLY A 31 -24.12 9.63 -0.01
CA GLY A 31 -25.11 9.90 -1.05
C GLY A 31 -25.52 8.60 -1.75
N ASP A 32 -25.58 8.64 -3.07
CA ASP A 32 -25.97 7.48 -3.90
C ASP A 32 -24.80 6.55 -4.25
N VAL A 33 -23.61 6.79 -3.72
CA VAL A 33 -22.40 5.99 -3.99
C VAL A 33 -21.89 5.36 -2.69
N PRO A 34 -22.41 4.22 -2.26
CA PRO A 34 -21.98 3.55 -1.03
C PRO A 34 -20.58 2.93 -1.19
N ILE A 35 -19.90 2.75 -0.04
CA ILE A 35 -18.60 2.05 0.07
C ILE A 35 -18.66 0.94 1.11
N GLY A 36 -17.65 0.09 1.12
CA GLY A 36 -17.59 -1.05 2.04
C GLY A 36 -18.51 -2.19 1.61
N GLY A 37 -18.63 -3.21 2.43
CA GLY A 37 -19.40 -4.41 2.11
C GLY A 37 -18.94 -5.03 0.79
N ASN A 38 -19.91 -5.27 -0.08
CA ASN A 38 -19.70 -5.82 -1.42
C ASN A 38 -19.55 -4.77 -2.52
N ASN A 39 -19.44 -3.49 -2.14
CA ASN A 39 -19.24 -2.42 -3.13
C ASN A 39 -17.85 -2.47 -3.74
N PRO A 40 -17.66 -1.98 -4.98
CA PRO A 40 -16.35 -1.86 -5.57
C PRO A 40 -15.48 -0.86 -4.80
N ILE A 41 -14.16 -0.98 -4.96
CA ILE A 41 -13.21 0.02 -4.45
C ILE A 41 -13.43 1.31 -5.21
N ARG A 42 -13.72 2.40 -4.49
CA ARG A 42 -14.10 3.68 -5.08
C ARG A 42 -12.89 4.60 -5.31
N ILE A 43 -12.96 5.38 -6.38
CA ILE A 43 -11.94 6.35 -6.76
C ILE A 43 -12.30 7.73 -6.26
N GLN A 44 -11.39 8.35 -5.52
CA GLN A 44 -11.53 9.72 -5.03
C GLN A 44 -10.32 10.55 -5.42
N SER A 45 -10.53 11.83 -5.81
CA SER A 45 -9.47 12.82 -5.88
C SER A 45 -9.91 14.14 -5.19
N MET A 46 -9.08 15.17 -5.24
CA MET A 46 -9.28 16.42 -4.52
C MET A 46 -8.97 17.61 -5.41
N THR A 47 -9.86 18.61 -5.42
CA THR A 47 -9.63 19.86 -6.12
C THR A 47 -8.42 20.62 -5.58
N THR A 48 -7.75 21.36 -6.45
CA THR A 48 -6.62 22.27 -6.13
C THR A 48 -7.01 23.73 -6.25
N THR A 49 -8.20 24.03 -6.77
CA THR A 49 -8.75 25.38 -6.90
C THR A 49 -9.05 26.02 -5.54
N ASP A 50 -9.07 27.35 -5.49
CA ASP A 50 -9.64 28.06 -4.36
C ASP A 50 -11.15 27.75 -4.27
N THR A 51 -11.60 27.28 -3.11
CA THR A 51 -13.01 26.91 -2.90
C THR A 51 -13.95 28.12 -3.03
N MET A 52 -13.46 29.35 -2.88
CA MET A 52 -14.24 30.58 -3.14
C MET A 52 -14.35 30.90 -4.63
N ASP A 53 -13.50 30.35 -5.49
CA ASP A 53 -13.72 30.31 -6.94
C ASP A 53 -14.70 29.19 -7.29
N THR A 54 -15.98 29.49 -7.17
CA THR A 54 -17.07 28.53 -7.43
C THR A 54 -16.99 27.94 -8.84
N ILE A 55 -16.76 28.79 -9.85
CA ILE A 55 -16.74 28.34 -11.25
C ILE A 55 -15.54 27.43 -11.50
N GLY A 56 -14.33 27.86 -11.11
CA GLY A 56 -13.12 27.07 -11.27
C GLY A 56 -13.21 25.72 -10.55
N THR A 57 -13.78 25.70 -9.33
CA THR A 57 -13.97 24.46 -8.57
C THR A 57 -14.99 23.52 -9.22
N VAL A 58 -16.08 24.04 -9.78
CA VAL A 58 -17.08 23.25 -10.53
C VAL A 58 -16.46 22.65 -11.78
N GLU A 59 -15.75 23.44 -12.59
CA GLU A 59 -15.09 22.97 -13.82
C GLU A 59 -14.04 21.89 -13.53
N GLN A 60 -13.21 22.08 -12.50
CA GLN A 60 -12.23 21.07 -12.11
C GLN A 60 -12.91 19.79 -11.60
N SER A 61 -13.97 19.93 -10.80
CA SER A 61 -14.76 18.79 -10.32
C SER A 61 -15.35 17.98 -11.49
N ILE A 62 -15.85 18.64 -12.53
CA ILE A 62 -16.37 17.99 -13.73
C ILE A 62 -15.26 17.21 -14.45
N ARG A 63 -14.09 17.82 -14.70
CA ARG A 63 -12.97 17.13 -15.32
C ARG A 63 -12.53 15.89 -14.52
N MET A 64 -12.54 15.99 -13.18
CA MET A 64 -12.23 14.86 -12.31
C MET A 64 -13.25 13.72 -12.44
N VAL A 65 -14.55 14.05 -12.49
CA VAL A 65 -15.62 13.05 -12.66
C VAL A 65 -15.53 12.39 -14.04
N ASP A 66 -15.33 13.19 -15.08
CA ASP A 66 -15.17 12.69 -16.46
C ASP A 66 -13.93 11.81 -16.61
N ALA A 67 -12.89 12.03 -15.80
CA ALA A 67 -11.71 11.16 -15.72
C ALA A 67 -11.94 9.88 -14.89
N GLY A 68 -13.08 9.73 -14.19
CA GLY A 68 -13.47 8.53 -13.47
C GLY A 68 -13.49 8.65 -11.94
N CYS A 69 -13.44 9.86 -11.37
CA CYS A 69 -13.65 10.05 -9.93
C CYS A 69 -15.10 9.79 -9.54
N GLU A 70 -15.30 8.98 -8.50
CA GLU A 70 -16.62 8.68 -7.93
C GLU A 70 -16.94 9.55 -6.71
N TYR A 71 -15.94 10.23 -6.16
CA TYR A 71 -16.03 11.24 -5.11
C TYR A 71 -15.11 12.42 -5.43
N VAL A 72 -15.58 13.64 -5.18
CA VAL A 72 -14.76 14.84 -5.28
C VAL A 72 -14.57 15.45 -3.90
N ARG A 73 -13.31 15.59 -3.47
CA ARG A 73 -12.97 16.23 -2.20
C ARG A 73 -12.60 17.69 -2.43
N ILE A 74 -13.20 18.58 -1.64
CA ILE A 74 -13.01 20.03 -1.72
C ILE A 74 -12.58 20.53 -0.34
N THR A 75 -11.53 21.35 -0.28
CA THR A 75 -11.04 21.91 0.97
C THR A 75 -12.00 23.01 1.48
N ALA A 76 -12.33 22.98 2.77
CA ALA A 76 -13.14 24.00 3.41
C ALA A 76 -12.51 24.47 4.74
N PRO A 77 -11.48 25.35 4.67
CA PRO A 77 -10.70 25.75 5.83
C PRO A 77 -11.46 26.67 6.78
N SER A 78 -12.47 27.38 6.30
CA SER A 78 -13.29 28.28 7.11
C SER A 78 -14.80 28.13 6.82
N ILE A 79 -15.62 28.85 7.60
CA ILE A 79 -17.09 28.89 7.42
C ILE A 79 -17.49 29.46 6.05
N LYS A 80 -16.69 30.34 5.46
CA LYS A 80 -17.01 30.92 4.13
C LYS A 80 -16.94 29.87 3.05
N GLU A 81 -15.84 29.13 2.99
CA GLU A 81 -15.67 28.01 2.03
C GLU A 81 -16.70 26.91 2.29
N ALA A 82 -16.95 26.58 3.58
CA ALA A 82 -17.97 25.60 3.92
C ALA A 82 -19.37 25.98 3.40
N LYS A 83 -19.74 27.25 3.49
CA LYS A 83 -21.02 27.77 2.92
C LYS A 83 -21.01 27.73 1.39
N ASN A 84 -19.87 28.05 0.75
CA ASN A 84 -19.77 28.07 -0.70
C ASN A 84 -19.92 26.67 -1.33
N LEU A 85 -19.68 25.60 -0.57
CA LEU A 85 -19.96 24.22 -1.00
C LEU A 85 -21.41 24.03 -1.45
N ALA A 86 -22.37 24.78 -0.89
CA ALA A 86 -23.76 24.72 -1.31
C ALA A 86 -23.96 25.21 -2.75
N GLU A 87 -23.28 26.32 -3.11
CA GLU A 87 -23.36 26.87 -4.47
C GLU A 87 -22.61 25.98 -5.47
N ILE A 88 -21.42 25.46 -5.10
CA ILE A 88 -20.67 24.49 -5.91
C ILE A 88 -21.54 23.25 -6.18
N LYS A 89 -22.14 22.67 -5.14
CA LYS A 89 -23.04 21.51 -5.26
C LYS A 89 -24.22 21.79 -6.17
N LYS A 90 -24.88 22.95 -5.99
CA LYS A 90 -26.02 23.37 -6.81
C LYS A 90 -25.62 23.47 -8.29
N GLN A 91 -24.51 24.12 -8.62
CA GLN A 91 -24.05 24.25 -10.01
C GLN A 91 -23.68 22.91 -10.64
N LEU A 92 -23.04 22.00 -9.90
CA LEU A 92 -22.79 20.65 -10.37
C LEU A 92 -24.10 19.92 -10.69
N ARG A 93 -25.11 19.98 -9.80
CA ARG A 93 -26.43 19.36 -10.03
C ARG A 93 -27.15 19.95 -11.25
N GLN A 94 -27.09 21.28 -11.43
CA GLN A 94 -27.65 21.96 -12.61
C GLN A 94 -27.01 21.51 -13.92
N ARG A 95 -25.73 21.09 -13.89
CA ARG A 95 -25.00 20.58 -15.04
C ARG A 95 -25.12 19.05 -15.19
N GLY A 96 -25.96 18.39 -14.37
CA GLY A 96 -26.22 16.94 -14.44
C GLY A 96 -25.24 16.05 -13.67
N TYR A 97 -24.29 16.62 -12.92
CA TYR A 97 -23.32 15.86 -12.13
C TYR A 97 -23.84 15.60 -10.71
N THR A 98 -24.06 14.32 -10.38
CA THR A 98 -24.58 13.88 -9.08
C THR A 98 -23.50 13.36 -8.13
N VAL A 99 -22.22 13.55 -8.46
CA VAL A 99 -21.10 13.07 -7.66
C VAL A 99 -21.19 13.52 -6.20
N PRO A 100 -21.01 12.64 -5.21
CA PRO A 100 -20.94 13.03 -3.81
C PRO A 100 -19.72 13.89 -3.53
N LEU A 101 -19.94 14.99 -2.78
CA LEU A 101 -18.88 15.91 -2.36
C LEU A 101 -18.38 15.55 -0.97
N VAL A 102 -17.07 15.71 -0.79
CA VAL A 102 -16.37 15.49 0.48
C VAL A 102 -15.74 16.80 0.94
N ALA A 103 -16.22 17.37 2.03
CA ALA A 103 -15.60 18.56 2.61
C ALA A 103 -14.38 18.17 3.45
N ASP A 104 -13.23 18.74 3.14
CA ASP A 104 -11.99 18.56 3.88
C ASP A 104 -11.78 19.69 4.88
N ILE A 105 -12.03 19.38 6.15
CA ILE A 105 -11.96 20.37 7.23
C ILE A 105 -10.62 20.24 7.95
N HIS A 106 -9.82 21.32 7.93
CA HIS A 106 -8.48 21.27 8.53
C HIS A 106 -8.47 21.64 10.02
N PHE A 107 -8.98 22.81 10.42
CA PHE A 107 -8.73 23.35 11.76
C PHE A 107 -9.97 23.92 12.47
N THR A 108 -11.13 23.99 11.81
CA THR A 108 -12.26 24.79 12.28
C THR A 108 -13.50 23.93 12.49
N PRO A 109 -13.82 23.52 13.76
CA PRO A 109 -15.02 22.73 14.04
C PRO A 109 -16.32 23.29 13.46
N ASN A 110 -16.54 24.59 13.59
CA ASN A 110 -17.75 25.25 13.08
C ASN A 110 -17.88 25.16 11.54
N ALA A 111 -16.78 25.11 10.80
CA ALA A 111 -16.81 24.88 9.36
C ALA A 111 -17.28 23.46 9.03
N ALA A 112 -16.86 22.46 9.84
CA ALA A 112 -17.32 21.08 9.70
C ALA A 112 -18.83 20.96 9.93
N GLU A 113 -19.37 21.63 10.94
CA GLU A 113 -20.79 21.65 11.26
C GLU A 113 -21.64 22.26 10.14
N VAL A 114 -21.15 23.33 9.49
CA VAL A 114 -21.79 23.94 8.32
C VAL A 114 -21.71 22.99 7.12
N ALA A 115 -20.53 22.44 6.82
CA ALA A 115 -20.32 21.55 5.69
C ALA A 115 -21.15 20.26 5.81
N ALA A 116 -21.28 19.70 7.02
CA ALA A 116 -22.03 18.47 7.28
C ALA A 116 -23.52 18.56 6.93
N ARG A 117 -24.09 19.78 6.89
CA ARG A 117 -25.46 20.03 6.44
C ARG A 117 -25.61 20.14 4.92
N ILE A 118 -24.49 20.17 4.19
CA ILE A 118 -24.47 20.49 2.76
C ILE A 118 -23.99 19.30 1.93
N VAL A 119 -22.88 18.68 2.33
CA VAL A 119 -22.20 17.65 1.54
C VAL A 119 -22.50 16.24 2.03
N GLU A 120 -22.17 15.25 1.23
CA GLU A 120 -22.44 13.84 1.53
C GLU A 120 -21.41 13.23 2.50
N LYS A 121 -20.22 13.83 2.60
CA LYS A 121 -19.19 13.38 3.54
C LYS A 121 -18.34 14.54 4.04
N VAL A 122 -18.02 14.55 5.33
CA VAL A 122 -17.02 15.45 5.91
C VAL A 122 -15.77 14.68 6.33
N ARG A 123 -14.60 15.27 6.20
CA ARG A 123 -13.35 14.73 6.74
C ARG A 123 -12.86 15.61 7.87
N VAL A 124 -12.55 14.96 8.98
CA VAL A 124 -11.89 15.58 10.13
C VAL A 124 -10.56 14.89 10.41
N ASN A 125 -9.56 15.67 10.86
CA ASN A 125 -8.29 15.12 11.33
C ASN A 125 -8.26 15.27 12.85
N PRO A 126 -8.23 14.16 13.62
CA PRO A 126 -8.20 14.20 15.09
C PRO A 126 -7.19 15.19 15.67
N GLY A 127 -5.95 15.14 15.20
CA GLY A 127 -4.87 15.98 15.70
C GLY A 127 -4.97 17.48 15.36
N ASN A 128 -5.91 17.87 14.49
CA ASN A 128 -6.10 19.27 14.10
C ASN A 128 -7.49 19.82 14.42
N TYR A 129 -8.47 18.95 14.68
CA TYR A 129 -9.87 19.34 14.86
C TYR A 129 -10.13 19.89 16.26
N ALA A 130 -10.12 19.04 17.26
CA ALA A 130 -10.39 19.39 18.65
C ALA A 130 -9.19 19.12 19.58
N ASP A 131 -8.31 18.26 19.17
CA ASP A 131 -7.08 17.83 19.86
C ASP A 131 -5.87 18.42 19.11
N LYS A 132 -5.55 19.68 19.44
CA LYS A 132 -4.52 20.42 18.68
C LYS A 132 -3.13 20.23 19.27
N LYS A 133 -2.12 20.22 18.41
CA LYS A 133 -0.73 20.36 18.76
C LYS A 133 -0.47 21.79 19.20
N LYS A 134 -0.04 21.99 20.44
CA LYS A 134 0.22 23.30 21.03
C LYS A 134 1.69 23.53 21.33
N PHE A 135 2.48 22.44 21.44
CA PHE A 135 3.88 22.45 21.88
C PHE A 135 4.09 23.00 23.30
N ASP A 136 3.02 23.11 24.10
CA ASP A 136 3.06 23.73 25.43
C ASP A 136 3.21 22.71 26.55
N GLN A 137 2.78 21.47 26.33
CA GLN A 137 2.83 20.39 27.33
C GLN A 137 3.40 19.12 26.70
N ILE A 138 4.51 18.64 27.25
CA ILE A 138 5.22 17.46 26.75
C ILE A 138 4.70 16.19 27.42
N ASP A 139 4.36 16.26 28.72
CA ASP A 139 3.89 15.12 29.51
C ASP A 139 2.46 15.31 29.98
N TYR A 140 1.68 14.23 29.91
CA TYR A 140 0.30 14.16 30.39
C TYR A 140 0.15 13.05 31.41
N THR A 141 -0.32 13.40 32.60
CA THR A 141 -0.78 12.41 33.58
C THR A 141 -2.07 11.73 33.08
N ASP A 142 -2.41 10.56 33.61
CA ASP A 142 -3.65 9.86 33.27
C ASP A 142 -4.91 10.69 33.55
N ALA A 143 -4.88 11.53 34.59
CA ALA A 143 -5.99 12.41 34.90
C ALA A 143 -6.13 13.56 33.89
N GLU A 144 -5.02 14.15 33.45
CA GLU A 144 -5.00 15.20 32.45
C GLU A 144 -5.42 14.64 31.08
N TYR A 145 -4.92 13.46 30.73
CA TYR A 145 -5.29 12.77 29.50
C TYR A 145 -6.81 12.54 29.43
N ARG A 146 -7.41 12.03 30.51
CA ARG A 146 -8.86 11.81 30.57
C ARG A 146 -9.67 13.11 30.51
N ARG A 147 -9.21 14.19 31.15
CA ARG A 147 -9.87 15.49 31.05
C ARG A 147 -9.84 16.05 29.63
N GLU A 148 -8.73 15.89 28.92
CA GLU A 148 -8.63 16.31 27.53
C GLU A 148 -9.54 15.46 26.62
N LEU A 149 -9.65 14.16 26.83
CA LEU A 149 -10.61 13.31 26.12
C LEU A 149 -12.05 13.80 26.31
N GLU A 150 -12.44 14.11 27.53
CA GLU A 150 -13.78 14.66 27.80
C GLU A 150 -13.99 16.00 27.10
N ARG A 151 -13.00 16.88 27.13
CA ARG A 151 -13.04 18.18 26.41
C ARG A 151 -13.20 17.97 24.90
N ILE A 152 -12.48 17.00 24.33
CA ILE A 152 -12.55 16.65 22.90
C ILE A 152 -13.95 16.13 22.58
N TYR A 153 -14.47 15.20 23.39
CA TYR A 153 -15.82 14.66 23.24
C TYR A 153 -16.88 15.77 23.17
N GLN A 154 -16.86 16.71 24.11
CA GLN A 154 -17.81 17.82 24.16
C GLN A 154 -17.74 18.71 22.89
N LYS A 155 -16.56 18.88 22.30
CA LYS A 155 -16.38 19.65 21.07
C LYS A 155 -16.72 18.88 19.80
N PHE A 156 -16.63 17.56 19.84
CA PHE A 156 -16.84 16.71 18.69
C PHE A 156 -18.28 16.21 18.56
N ALA A 157 -18.96 15.98 19.68
CA ALA A 157 -20.33 15.49 19.73
C ALA A 157 -21.33 16.32 18.90
N PRO A 158 -21.28 17.67 18.87
CA PRO A 158 -22.18 18.46 18.01
C PRO A 158 -22.07 18.08 16.53
N LEU A 159 -20.85 17.91 16.00
CA LEU A 159 -20.66 17.50 14.61
C LEU A 159 -21.24 16.10 14.35
N VAL A 160 -21.00 15.16 15.26
CA VAL A 160 -21.51 13.79 15.15
C VAL A 160 -23.04 13.78 15.08
N ASN A 161 -23.71 14.59 15.94
CA ASN A 161 -25.16 14.72 15.94
C ASN A 161 -25.71 15.32 14.65
N ILE A 162 -25.02 16.35 14.09
CA ILE A 162 -25.39 16.92 12.79
C ILE A 162 -25.24 15.88 11.68
N CYS A 163 -24.12 15.16 11.64
CA CYS A 163 -23.92 14.10 10.65
C CYS A 163 -25.01 13.03 10.74
N LYS A 164 -25.44 12.70 11.95
CA LYS A 164 -26.51 11.74 12.20
C LYS A 164 -27.88 12.28 11.72
N GLU A 165 -28.16 13.55 11.98
CA GLU A 165 -29.40 14.23 11.55
C GLU A 165 -29.52 14.33 10.02
N TYR A 166 -28.41 14.66 9.35
CA TYR A 166 -28.40 14.91 7.90
C TYR A 166 -28.02 13.67 7.07
N GLY A 167 -27.70 12.54 7.70
CA GLY A 167 -27.23 11.34 7.02
C GLY A 167 -25.86 11.46 6.38
N THR A 168 -25.06 12.45 6.80
CA THR A 168 -23.74 12.74 6.27
C THR A 168 -22.73 11.75 6.81
N ALA A 169 -21.94 11.15 5.95
CA ALA A 169 -20.83 10.28 6.35
C ALA A 169 -19.66 11.11 6.93
N MET A 170 -18.88 10.49 7.81
CA MET A 170 -17.68 11.14 8.36
C MET A 170 -16.45 10.31 8.07
N ARG A 171 -15.37 10.94 7.57
CA ARG A 171 -14.05 10.32 7.53
C ARG A 171 -13.18 10.83 8.68
N ILE A 172 -12.78 9.93 9.55
CA ILE A 172 -11.72 10.15 10.53
C ILE A 172 -10.39 9.91 9.81
N GLY A 173 -9.66 11.00 9.56
CA GLY A 173 -8.48 10.98 8.70
C GLY A 173 -7.24 11.42 9.43
N THR A 174 -6.53 10.47 10.03
CA THR A 174 -5.25 10.71 10.71
C THR A 174 -4.11 10.79 9.71
N ASN A 175 -3.22 11.76 9.90
CA ASN A 175 -1.98 11.91 9.15
C ASN A 175 -0.80 11.80 10.11
N HIS A 176 0.23 11.04 9.72
CA HIS A 176 1.54 11.06 10.35
C HIS A 176 2.10 12.49 10.36
N GLY A 177 2.75 12.90 11.44
CA GLY A 177 3.25 14.27 11.62
C GLY A 177 2.21 15.31 12.07
N SER A 178 0.90 14.99 12.11
CA SER A 178 -0.16 15.87 12.64
C SER A 178 -0.88 15.28 13.85
N LEU A 179 -0.19 14.47 14.64
CA LEU A 179 -0.71 13.95 15.91
C LEU A 179 -0.70 15.05 16.97
N SER A 180 -1.66 15.01 17.91
CA SER A 180 -1.71 15.94 19.03
C SER A 180 -0.60 15.69 20.05
N ASP A 181 -0.27 16.72 20.85
CA ASP A 181 0.74 16.61 21.90
C ASP A 181 0.41 15.49 22.89
N ARG A 182 -0.86 15.30 23.21
CA ARG A 182 -1.36 14.25 24.10
C ARG A 182 -1.08 12.85 23.55
N ILE A 183 -1.34 12.63 22.28
CA ILE A 183 -1.03 11.36 21.59
C ILE A 183 0.48 11.18 21.48
N MET A 184 1.21 12.23 21.10
CA MET A 184 2.67 12.21 21.00
C MET A 184 3.34 11.85 22.33
N SER A 185 2.85 12.44 23.44
CA SER A 185 3.34 12.16 24.78
C SER A 185 3.18 10.68 25.17
N ARG A 186 2.06 10.05 24.86
CA ARG A 186 1.74 8.70 25.31
C ARG A 186 2.19 7.59 24.36
N TYR A 187 2.08 7.82 23.06
CA TYR A 187 2.29 6.79 22.03
C TYR A 187 3.41 7.14 21.04
N GLY A 188 3.94 8.36 21.08
CA GLY A 188 4.94 8.86 20.13
C GLY A 188 4.38 9.10 18.72
N ASP A 189 5.26 9.55 17.81
CA ASP A 189 4.96 9.69 16.38
C ASP A 189 5.16 8.34 15.67
N THR A 190 4.28 7.41 15.97
CA THR A 190 4.37 5.99 15.59
C THR A 190 3.07 5.52 14.92
N PRO A 191 3.07 4.38 14.23
CA PRO A 191 1.84 3.73 13.77
C PRO A 191 0.81 3.54 14.90
N HIS A 192 1.26 3.21 16.12
CA HIS A 192 0.38 3.07 17.28
C HIS A 192 -0.28 4.40 17.68
N GLY A 193 0.49 5.50 17.71
CA GLY A 193 -0.06 6.82 17.96
C GLY A 193 -1.08 7.25 16.90
N MET A 194 -0.83 6.93 15.62
CA MET A 194 -1.79 7.17 14.55
C MET A 194 -3.10 6.41 14.77
N VAL A 195 -3.01 5.13 15.11
CA VAL A 195 -4.17 4.26 15.33
C VAL A 195 -4.97 4.74 16.53
N GLU A 196 -4.34 4.97 17.67
CA GLU A 196 -5.05 5.40 18.88
C GLU A 196 -5.72 6.76 18.70
N SER A 197 -5.07 7.69 18.00
CA SER A 197 -5.67 8.99 17.63
C SER A 197 -6.99 8.84 16.88
N ALA A 198 -7.12 7.85 16.00
CA ALA A 198 -8.38 7.58 15.28
C ALA A 198 -9.36 6.79 16.15
N MET A 199 -8.89 5.76 16.87
CA MET A 199 -9.74 4.89 17.68
C MET A 199 -10.50 5.66 18.76
N GLU A 200 -9.89 6.65 19.39
CA GLU A 200 -10.58 7.51 20.35
C GLU A 200 -11.80 8.21 19.75
N PHE A 201 -11.65 8.77 18.54
CA PHE A 201 -12.76 9.42 17.84
C PHE A 201 -13.81 8.42 17.37
N MET A 202 -13.39 7.22 16.96
CA MET A 202 -14.32 6.15 16.58
C MET A 202 -15.16 5.69 17.77
N ARG A 203 -14.53 5.47 18.94
CA ARG A 203 -15.22 5.13 20.20
C ARG A 203 -16.21 6.22 20.60
N MET A 204 -15.86 7.50 20.44
CA MET A 204 -16.78 8.62 20.68
C MET A 204 -17.99 8.57 19.74
N CYS A 205 -17.79 8.26 18.44
CA CYS A 205 -18.88 8.10 17.50
C CYS A 205 -19.81 6.94 17.89
N GLU A 206 -19.27 5.79 18.27
CA GLU A 206 -20.07 4.64 18.70
C GLU A 206 -20.85 4.92 19.99
N THR A 207 -20.25 5.65 20.95
CA THR A 207 -20.96 6.13 22.17
C THR A 207 -22.19 6.98 21.81
N LEU A 208 -22.12 7.72 20.70
CA LEU A 208 -23.24 8.53 20.17
C LEU A 208 -24.15 7.74 19.23
N ASN A 209 -23.96 6.42 19.07
CA ASN A 209 -24.67 5.58 18.13
C ASN A 209 -24.59 6.09 16.67
N TYR A 210 -23.39 6.49 16.26
CA TYR A 210 -23.09 6.93 14.92
C TYR A 210 -22.05 6.03 14.26
N TYR A 211 -22.44 5.37 13.17
CA TYR A 211 -21.68 4.29 12.52
C TYR A 211 -21.34 4.59 11.05
N ASN A 212 -21.71 5.76 10.53
CA ASN A 212 -21.47 6.13 9.14
C ASN A 212 -20.05 6.68 8.94
N LEU A 213 -19.06 5.86 9.27
CA LEU A 213 -17.65 6.22 9.38
C LEU A 213 -16.80 5.60 8.27
N VAL A 214 -15.79 6.35 7.84
CA VAL A 214 -14.68 5.92 6.97
C VAL A 214 -13.38 6.29 7.66
N ILE A 215 -12.37 5.41 7.62
CA ILE A 215 -11.12 5.65 8.36
C ILE A 215 -9.94 5.76 7.38
N SER A 216 -9.00 6.62 7.68
CA SER A 216 -7.75 6.71 6.92
C SER A 216 -6.52 7.00 7.79
N MET A 217 -5.42 6.28 7.50
CA MET A 217 -4.10 6.42 8.11
C MET A 217 -3.11 6.84 7.03
N LYS A 218 -2.82 8.12 6.90
CA LYS A 218 -1.97 8.63 5.82
C LYS A 218 -0.58 8.98 6.31
N SER A 219 0.43 8.61 5.52
CA SER A 219 1.82 8.98 5.73
C SER A 219 2.48 9.21 4.38
N SER A 220 3.53 10.03 4.33
CA SER A 220 4.43 10.16 3.19
C SER A 220 5.41 8.97 3.08
N ASN A 221 5.61 8.24 4.19
CA ASN A 221 6.34 6.99 4.22
C ASN A 221 5.36 5.82 4.00
N PRO A 222 5.42 5.10 2.86
CA PRO A 222 4.52 3.98 2.56
C PRO A 222 4.60 2.85 3.60
N GLN A 223 5.76 2.61 4.19
CA GLN A 223 5.97 1.56 5.19
C GLN A 223 5.21 1.88 6.49
N VAL A 224 5.33 3.13 6.99
CA VAL A 224 4.58 3.61 8.17
C VAL A 224 3.08 3.56 7.90
N MET A 225 2.65 3.96 6.69
CA MET A 225 1.26 3.88 6.28
C MET A 225 0.73 2.44 6.34
N VAL A 226 1.44 1.49 5.74
CA VAL A 226 1.04 0.07 5.71
C VAL A 226 0.96 -0.49 7.13
N GLN A 227 1.95 -0.23 7.96
CA GLN A 227 1.96 -0.65 9.37
C GLN A 227 0.77 -0.08 10.13
N ALA A 228 0.48 1.21 9.97
CA ALA A 228 -0.64 1.87 10.65
C ALA A 228 -2.00 1.28 10.25
N TYR A 229 -2.22 1.00 8.95
CA TYR A 229 -3.48 0.36 8.51
C TYR A 229 -3.63 -1.08 9.03
N ARG A 230 -2.57 -1.87 9.00
CA ARG A 230 -2.59 -3.24 9.52
C ARG A 230 -2.93 -3.25 11.01
N LEU A 231 -2.27 -2.40 11.79
CA LEU A 231 -2.53 -2.24 13.22
C LEU A 231 -3.94 -1.70 13.49
N LEU A 232 -4.42 -0.76 12.67
CA LEU A 232 -5.79 -0.25 12.77
C LEU A 232 -6.82 -1.38 12.59
N VAL A 233 -6.66 -2.22 11.58
CA VAL A 233 -7.61 -3.31 11.32
C VAL A 233 -7.60 -4.30 12.47
N GLU A 234 -6.44 -4.69 13.00
CA GLU A 234 -6.35 -5.55 14.18
C GLU A 234 -7.08 -4.95 15.37
N THR A 235 -6.83 -3.66 15.66
CA THR A 235 -7.44 -2.96 16.78
C THR A 235 -8.96 -2.83 16.61
N MET A 236 -9.43 -2.48 15.39
CA MET A 236 -10.85 -2.42 15.08
C MET A 236 -11.54 -3.78 15.29
N VAL A 237 -10.95 -4.85 14.78
CA VAL A 237 -11.50 -6.21 14.91
C VAL A 237 -11.56 -6.64 16.38
N ALA A 238 -10.52 -6.33 17.15
CA ALA A 238 -10.49 -6.64 18.59
C ALA A 238 -11.59 -5.90 19.38
N GLU A 239 -12.02 -4.72 18.90
CA GLU A 239 -13.11 -3.93 19.51
C GLU A 239 -14.48 -4.16 18.83
N GLY A 240 -14.58 -5.13 17.91
CA GLY A 240 -15.83 -5.43 17.19
C GLY A 240 -16.20 -4.44 16.10
N MET A 241 -15.25 -3.64 15.63
CA MET A 241 -15.40 -2.65 14.58
C MET A 241 -14.94 -3.19 13.23
N ASN A 242 -15.56 -2.73 12.13
CA ASN A 242 -15.19 -3.10 10.76
C ASN A 242 -15.46 -1.98 9.74
N TYR A 243 -15.03 -0.77 10.05
CA TYR A 243 -15.27 0.41 9.21
C TYR A 243 -14.48 0.39 7.90
N PRO A 244 -15.07 0.95 6.80
CA PRO A 244 -14.38 1.09 5.51
C PRO A 244 -13.10 1.92 5.61
N LEU A 245 -12.12 1.53 4.79
CA LEU A 245 -10.79 2.13 4.74
C LEU A 245 -10.61 2.97 3.48
N HIS A 246 -10.15 4.21 3.66
CA HIS A 246 -9.74 5.10 2.57
C HIS A 246 -8.22 5.15 2.48
N LEU A 247 -7.65 4.49 1.48
CA LEU A 247 -6.20 4.38 1.31
C LEU A 247 -5.62 5.57 0.55
N GLY A 248 -4.39 5.95 0.88
CA GLY A 248 -3.65 6.96 0.14
C GLY A 248 -2.35 7.33 0.82
N VAL A 249 -1.30 7.51 0.03
CA VAL A 249 -0.02 8.08 0.44
C VAL A 249 -0.13 9.60 0.36
N THR A 250 0.39 10.33 1.35
CA THR A 250 0.49 11.80 1.29
C THR A 250 1.85 12.22 0.76
N GLU A 251 1.89 13.32 0.00
CA GLU A 251 3.15 13.86 -0.52
C GLU A 251 3.98 12.78 -1.23
N ALA A 252 3.31 12.01 -2.09
CA ALA A 252 3.94 10.85 -2.74
C ALA A 252 5.10 11.26 -3.67
N GLY A 253 5.11 12.51 -4.14
CA GLY A 253 6.15 13.05 -5.00
C GLY A 253 5.66 13.33 -6.41
N ASP A 254 6.60 13.67 -7.27
CA ASP A 254 6.34 14.07 -8.64
C ASP A 254 6.32 12.87 -9.60
N GLY A 255 5.56 12.99 -10.67
CA GLY A 255 5.59 12.12 -11.84
C GLY A 255 5.59 10.62 -11.49
N GLU A 256 6.65 9.95 -11.86
CA GLU A 256 6.83 8.50 -11.69
C GLU A 256 6.98 8.09 -10.22
N ASP A 257 7.72 8.86 -9.43
CA ASP A 257 7.93 8.58 -8.00
C ASP A 257 6.61 8.58 -7.22
N GLY A 258 5.73 9.55 -7.51
CA GLY A 258 4.41 9.63 -6.90
C GLY A 258 3.54 8.40 -7.21
N ARG A 259 3.60 7.93 -8.46
CA ARG A 259 2.90 6.71 -8.91
C ARG A 259 3.45 5.46 -8.23
N ILE A 260 4.78 5.31 -8.18
CA ILE A 260 5.45 4.17 -7.55
C ILE A 260 5.15 4.12 -6.05
N LYS A 261 5.31 5.23 -5.32
CA LYS A 261 5.02 5.29 -3.89
C LYS A 261 3.56 4.99 -3.59
N SER A 262 2.64 5.52 -4.39
CA SER A 262 1.21 5.23 -4.27
C SER A 262 0.91 3.76 -4.54
N ALA A 263 1.52 3.16 -5.57
CA ALA A 263 1.37 1.75 -5.88
C ALA A 263 1.94 0.86 -4.76
N VAL A 264 3.11 1.20 -4.21
CA VAL A 264 3.69 0.45 -3.07
C VAL A 264 2.80 0.52 -1.84
N GLY A 265 2.39 1.73 -1.41
CA GLY A 265 1.59 1.89 -0.19
C GLY A 265 0.17 1.33 -0.34
N ILE A 266 -0.57 1.77 -1.35
CA ILE A 266 -1.95 1.35 -1.59
C ILE A 266 -2.00 -0.11 -2.04
N GLY A 267 -1.15 -0.50 -3.01
CA GLY A 267 -1.14 -1.85 -3.58
C GLY A 267 -0.81 -2.92 -2.55
N THR A 268 0.10 -2.67 -1.60
CA THR A 268 0.40 -3.60 -0.51
C THR A 268 -0.85 -3.88 0.35
N LEU A 269 -1.62 -2.86 0.69
CA LEU A 269 -2.84 -3.03 1.47
C LEU A 269 -3.95 -3.71 0.65
N LEU A 270 -4.07 -3.38 -0.63
CA LEU A 270 -5.01 -4.06 -1.51
C LEU A 270 -4.68 -5.55 -1.68
N GLU A 271 -3.39 -5.93 -1.74
CA GLU A 271 -2.95 -7.33 -1.74
C GLU A 271 -3.24 -8.04 -0.40
N ASP A 272 -3.28 -7.32 0.71
CA ASP A 272 -3.77 -7.84 2.00
C ASP A 272 -5.31 -7.95 2.05
N GLY A 273 -6.01 -7.53 1.00
CA GLY A 273 -7.47 -7.47 0.94
C GLY A 273 -8.09 -6.26 1.63
N LEU A 274 -7.29 -5.26 1.99
CA LEU A 274 -7.70 -4.06 2.72
C LEU A 274 -7.94 -2.88 1.78
N GLY A 275 -9.04 -2.15 1.97
CA GLY A 275 -9.32 -0.91 1.27
C GLY A 275 -10.66 -0.90 0.52
N ASP A 276 -11.40 0.20 0.69
CA ASP A 276 -12.73 0.42 0.11
C ASP A 276 -12.78 1.65 -0.78
N THR A 277 -11.87 2.58 -0.61
CA THR A 277 -11.68 3.73 -1.48
C THR A 277 -10.21 4.15 -1.50
N VAL A 278 -9.75 4.66 -2.63
CA VAL A 278 -8.36 5.06 -2.82
C VAL A 278 -8.24 6.49 -3.33
N ARG A 279 -7.15 7.16 -2.96
CA ARG A 279 -6.67 8.38 -3.59
C ARG A 279 -5.18 8.28 -3.85
N VAL A 280 -4.80 8.32 -5.11
CA VAL A 280 -3.43 8.60 -5.52
C VAL A 280 -3.19 10.09 -5.35
N SER A 281 -2.04 10.51 -4.89
CA SER A 281 -1.66 11.91 -4.73
C SER A 281 -0.46 12.21 -5.62
N LEU A 282 -0.69 13.03 -6.65
CA LEU A 282 0.34 13.46 -7.59
C LEU A 282 0.49 14.98 -7.51
N THR A 283 1.57 15.52 -8.07
CA THR A 283 1.77 16.96 -8.26
C THR A 283 1.10 17.47 -9.53
N GLU A 284 0.58 16.57 -10.36
CA GLU A 284 -0.18 16.87 -11.58
C GLU A 284 -1.61 17.36 -11.26
N GLU A 285 -2.34 17.79 -12.28
CA GLU A 285 -3.75 18.17 -12.13
C GLU A 285 -4.58 17.01 -11.58
N PRO A 286 -5.59 17.26 -10.72
CA PRO A 286 -6.32 16.21 -10.00
C PRO A 286 -7.01 15.18 -10.90
N GLU A 287 -7.41 15.57 -12.10
CA GLU A 287 -7.98 14.65 -13.09
C GLU A 287 -6.98 13.58 -13.56
N ALA A 288 -5.67 13.84 -13.48
CA ALA A 288 -4.63 12.86 -13.80
C ALA A 288 -4.51 11.76 -12.72
N GLU A 289 -4.96 12.00 -11.49
CA GLU A 289 -4.95 11.02 -10.40
C GLU A 289 -5.90 9.84 -10.67
N ALA A 290 -7.06 10.10 -11.30
CA ALA A 290 -8.11 9.09 -11.47
C ALA A 290 -7.70 7.91 -12.36
N PRO A 291 -7.11 8.10 -13.55
CA PRO A 291 -6.67 6.97 -14.38
C PRO A 291 -5.61 6.10 -13.69
N VAL A 292 -4.70 6.70 -12.90
CA VAL A 292 -3.69 5.97 -12.14
C VAL A 292 -4.34 5.14 -11.03
N ALA A 293 -5.29 5.73 -10.31
CA ALA A 293 -6.04 5.04 -9.26
C ALA A 293 -6.89 3.89 -9.83
N ILE A 294 -7.54 4.09 -10.98
CA ILE A 294 -8.32 3.05 -11.67
C ILE A 294 -7.41 1.88 -12.05
N ALA A 295 -6.28 2.14 -12.72
CA ALA A 295 -5.32 1.10 -13.09
C ALA A 295 -4.81 0.30 -11.88
N LEU A 296 -4.62 0.99 -10.74
CA LEU A 296 -4.18 0.34 -9.50
C LEU A 296 -5.26 -0.60 -8.90
N VAL A 297 -6.54 -0.23 -8.97
CA VAL A 297 -7.63 -1.02 -8.36
C VAL A 297 -8.26 -2.03 -9.29
N GLU A 298 -8.16 -1.86 -10.60
CA GLU A 298 -8.81 -2.70 -11.63
C GLU A 298 -8.54 -4.19 -11.39
N ARG A 299 -7.32 -4.53 -11.07
CA ARG A 299 -6.88 -5.88 -10.71
C ARG A 299 -7.69 -6.51 -9.56
N TYR A 300 -8.24 -5.73 -8.64
CA TYR A 300 -9.00 -6.20 -7.47
C TYR A 300 -10.51 -6.18 -7.69
N VAL A 301 -11.01 -5.36 -8.61
CA VAL A 301 -12.44 -5.25 -8.94
C VAL A 301 -12.95 -6.49 -9.68
N GLU A 302 -12.22 -6.99 -10.65
CA GLU A 302 -12.60 -8.20 -11.41
C GLU A 302 -12.65 -9.44 -10.52
N ARG A 303 -11.80 -9.50 -9.51
CA ARG A 303 -11.67 -10.63 -8.58
C ARG A 303 -12.81 -10.72 -7.58
N ALA A 304 -13.33 -9.60 -7.10
CA ALA A 304 -14.53 -9.58 -6.29
C ALA A 304 -15.75 -10.20 -7.03
N LYS A 305 -15.77 -10.14 -8.38
CA LYS A 305 -16.78 -10.81 -9.21
C LYS A 305 -16.56 -12.32 -9.28
N GLY A 306 -15.32 -12.77 -9.37
CA GLY A 306 -14.96 -14.20 -9.44
C GLY A 306 -15.22 -14.94 -8.13
N GLU A 307 -14.92 -14.35 -6.99
CA GLU A 307 -15.22 -14.91 -5.66
C GLU A 307 -16.74 -14.98 -5.38
N ARG A 308 -17.51 -14.01 -5.86
CA ARG A 308 -19.00 -14.04 -5.79
C ARG A 308 -19.61 -15.24 -6.52
N GLN A 309 -19.00 -15.71 -7.60
CA GLN A 309 -19.48 -16.90 -8.33
C GLN A 309 -19.16 -18.19 -7.58
N LYS A 310 -18.02 -18.26 -6.89
CA LYS A 310 -17.64 -19.41 -6.04
C LYS A 310 -18.47 -19.47 -4.75
N ALA A 311 -18.71 -18.32 -4.10
CA ALA A 311 -19.53 -18.27 -2.88
C ALA A 311 -21.02 -18.56 -3.10
N LYS A 312 -21.58 -18.26 -4.28
CA LYS A 312 -22.97 -18.59 -4.62
C LYS A 312 -23.21 -20.07 -4.87
N GLY A 313 -22.16 -20.86 -5.09
CA GLY A 313 -22.27 -22.30 -5.33
C GLY A 313 -22.39 -23.18 -4.08
N ASN A 314 -22.10 -22.64 -2.87
CA ASN A 314 -21.97 -23.46 -1.65
C ASN A 314 -22.80 -22.96 -0.44
N SER A 315 -23.81 -22.13 -0.61
CA SER A 315 -24.64 -21.70 0.53
C SER A 315 -25.88 -22.58 0.69
N THR A 316 -25.83 -23.45 1.67
CA THR A 316 -27.04 -24.10 2.26
C THR A 316 -27.80 -23.05 3.09
N PRO A 317 -29.15 -22.95 2.97
CA PRO A 317 -29.93 -22.00 3.76
C PRO A 317 -30.06 -22.50 5.20
N GLY A 318 -29.41 -21.85 6.16
CA GLY A 318 -29.63 -22.21 7.57
C GLY A 318 -28.72 -21.67 8.64
N GLU A 319 -27.65 -20.95 8.36
CA GLU A 319 -26.78 -20.44 9.43
C GLU A 319 -26.87 -18.92 9.59
N LYS A 320 -27.69 -18.54 10.57
CA LYS A 320 -27.70 -17.18 11.14
C LYS A 320 -26.58 -17.07 12.20
N ASN A 321 -25.80 -15.98 12.11
CA ASN A 321 -24.84 -15.53 13.12
C ASN A 321 -23.54 -16.35 13.27
N LEU A 322 -22.71 -16.33 12.23
CA LEU A 322 -21.29 -16.51 12.43
C LEU A 322 -20.65 -15.13 12.65
N SER A 323 -19.86 -15.00 13.73
CA SER A 323 -18.89 -13.91 13.87
C SER A 323 -18.10 -13.83 12.55
N PRO A 324 -17.96 -12.66 11.92
CA PRO A 324 -17.44 -12.57 10.54
C PRO A 324 -15.99 -13.03 10.34
N PHE A 325 -15.32 -13.57 11.36
CA PHE A 325 -13.88 -13.82 11.31
C PHE A 325 -13.50 -15.15 11.95
N THR A 326 -13.44 -16.21 11.15
CA THR A 326 -12.68 -17.42 11.50
C THR A 326 -11.32 -17.30 10.82
N PHE A 327 -10.32 -16.84 11.56
CA PHE A 327 -8.95 -16.75 11.08
C PHE A 327 -8.20 -18.05 11.37
N HIS A 328 -7.71 -18.71 10.33
CA HIS A 328 -6.70 -19.75 10.43
C HIS A 328 -5.33 -19.13 10.12
N LEU A 329 -4.73 -18.49 11.11
CA LEU A 329 -3.39 -17.94 10.99
C LEU A 329 -2.39 -18.87 11.67
N SER A 330 -1.38 -19.30 10.93
CA SER A 330 -0.16 -19.82 11.52
C SER A 330 0.49 -18.73 12.38
N PRO A 331 0.98 -19.04 13.59
CA PRO A 331 1.65 -18.06 14.43
C PRO A 331 2.92 -17.57 13.72
N VAL A 332 3.01 -16.29 13.44
CA VAL A 332 4.24 -15.65 12.98
C VAL A 332 5.13 -15.33 14.18
N SER A 333 6.41 -15.56 14.05
CA SER A 333 7.39 -15.39 15.13
C SER A 333 7.65 -13.94 15.52
N HIS A 334 7.18 -12.97 14.72
CA HIS A 334 7.40 -11.53 14.94
C HIS A 334 6.19 -10.69 14.53
N SER A 335 6.13 -9.46 15.02
CA SER A 335 5.04 -8.53 14.73
C SER A 335 4.96 -8.19 13.22
N PRO A 336 3.80 -8.36 12.57
CA PRO A 336 3.62 -7.96 11.18
C PRO A 336 3.47 -6.43 11.00
N TYR A 337 3.45 -5.67 12.11
CA TYR A 337 3.32 -4.21 12.16
C TYR A 337 4.66 -3.50 12.29
N GLU A 338 5.72 -4.25 12.62
CA GLU A 338 7.06 -3.73 12.76
C GLU A 338 7.93 -4.23 11.62
N TYR A 339 8.69 -3.33 11.01
CA TYR A 339 9.66 -3.75 10.02
C TYR A 339 10.85 -4.42 10.72
N LYS A 340 11.05 -5.70 10.39
CA LYS A 340 12.28 -6.41 10.70
C LYS A 340 12.88 -6.95 9.41
N LYS A 341 14.10 -6.52 9.10
CA LYS A 341 14.85 -7.13 7.99
C LYS A 341 15.09 -8.59 8.32
N ARG A 342 14.69 -9.50 7.42
CA ARG A 342 14.98 -10.92 7.54
C ARG A 342 16.49 -11.11 7.62
N HIS A 343 16.96 -11.90 8.58
CA HIS A 343 18.35 -12.30 8.66
C HIS A 343 18.70 -13.24 7.50
N THR A 344 19.79 -12.97 6.78
CA THR A 344 20.34 -13.82 5.74
C THR A 344 21.85 -13.78 5.82
N TYR A 345 22.52 -14.81 5.32
CA TYR A 345 23.96 -14.69 5.10
C TYR A 345 24.30 -13.77 3.94
N GLU A 346 25.56 -13.36 3.81
CA GLU A 346 26.07 -12.64 2.66
C GLU A 346 26.61 -13.62 1.63
N ALA A 347 25.94 -13.70 0.47
CA ALA A 347 26.41 -14.47 -0.65
C ALA A 347 27.56 -13.71 -1.33
N ASN A 348 28.78 -14.08 -0.94
CA ASN A 348 30.06 -13.57 -1.48
C ASN A 348 30.14 -12.02 -1.56
N ALA A 349 29.69 -11.32 -0.54
CA ALA A 349 29.63 -9.85 -0.45
C ALA A 349 28.81 -9.17 -1.57
N PHE A 350 27.93 -9.90 -2.25
CA PHE A 350 27.07 -9.33 -3.30
C PHE A 350 25.62 -9.17 -2.89
N ILE A 351 25.03 -10.15 -2.21
CA ILE A 351 23.60 -10.21 -1.89
C ILE A 351 23.42 -10.74 -0.46
N GLY A 352 22.47 -10.21 0.27
CA GLY A 352 22.10 -10.67 1.61
C GLY A 352 22.79 -9.92 2.75
N GLY A 353 22.65 -10.39 3.97
CA GLY A 353 23.25 -9.85 5.19
C GLY A 353 23.01 -8.34 5.39
N HIS A 354 24.08 -7.58 5.52
CA HIS A 354 24.05 -6.13 5.68
C HIS A 354 24.03 -5.36 4.35
N ILE A 355 24.15 -6.06 3.23
CA ILE A 355 24.18 -5.46 1.91
C ILE A 355 22.80 -4.84 1.60
N VAL A 356 22.82 -3.65 0.97
CA VAL A 356 21.60 -2.99 0.48
C VAL A 356 20.92 -3.84 -0.59
N PRO A 357 19.60 -3.75 -0.77
CA PRO A 357 18.90 -4.47 -1.83
C PRO A 357 19.54 -4.25 -3.20
N ARG A 358 19.75 -5.33 -3.94
CA ARG A 358 20.33 -5.31 -5.29
C ARG A 358 19.25 -5.37 -6.34
N VAL A 359 19.49 -4.70 -7.46
CA VAL A 359 18.58 -4.66 -8.59
C VAL A 359 19.13 -5.49 -9.74
N VAL A 360 18.29 -6.38 -10.27
CA VAL A 360 18.57 -7.19 -11.46
C VAL A 360 17.63 -6.75 -12.57
N ILE A 361 18.18 -6.35 -13.72
CA ILE A 361 17.39 -6.11 -14.93
C ILE A 361 17.44 -7.33 -15.85
N ASP A 362 16.30 -7.69 -16.44
CA ASP A 362 16.21 -8.76 -17.43
C ASP A 362 16.30 -8.19 -18.85
N LEU A 363 17.43 -8.44 -19.51
CA LEU A 363 17.66 -8.07 -20.90
C LEU A 363 17.65 -9.27 -21.85
N SER A 364 17.20 -10.43 -21.38
CA SER A 364 17.22 -11.68 -22.16
C SER A 364 16.41 -11.65 -23.45
N GLN A 365 15.48 -10.70 -23.58
CA GLN A 365 14.64 -10.51 -24.78
C GLN A 365 15.03 -9.25 -25.59
N LYS A 366 16.08 -8.55 -25.17
CA LYS A 366 16.54 -7.33 -25.85
C LYS A 366 17.59 -7.65 -26.90
N ASN A 367 17.78 -6.76 -27.86
CA ASN A 367 18.84 -6.86 -28.85
C ASN A 367 20.18 -6.41 -28.22
N LEU A 368 21.07 -7.35 -27.96
CA LEU A 368 22.37 -7.11 -27.33
C LEU A 368 23.50 -6.79 -28.34
N LYS A 369 23.15 -6.17 -29.48
CA LYS A 369 24.12 -5.72 -30.48
C LYS A 369 24.53 -4.25 -30.30
N ASP A 370 23.72 -3.46 -29.59
CA ASP A 370 23.93 -2.03 -29.37
C ASP A 370 24.10 -1.74 -27.87
N PRO A 371 25.20 -1.08 -27.45
CA PRO A 371 25.42 -0.68 -26.06
C PRO A 371 24.30 0.18 -25.47
N SER A 372 23.54 0.91 -26.28
CA SER A 372 22.43 1.77 -25.83
C SER A 372 21.32 1.00 -25.09
N VAL A 373 21.24 -0.32 -25.24
CA VAL A 373 20.32 -1.18 -24.49
C VAL A 373 20.53 -1.07 -22.98
N LEU A 374 21.72 -0.66 -22.52
CA LEU A 374 22.05 -0.45 -21.12
C LEU A 374 21.59 0.91 -20.58
N ASN A 375 21.07 1.82 -21.41
CA ASN A 375 20.59 3.12 -20.94
C ASN A 375 19.46 2.95 -19.92
N ASP A 376 18.53 2.02 -20.16
CA ASP A 376 17.44 1.68 -19.24
C ASP A 376 17.95 1.03 -17.94
N ALA A 377 19.18 0.50 -17.96
CA ALA A 377 19.87 -0.06 -16.80
C ALA A 377 20.71 0.98 -16.03
N GLY A 378 20.67 2.25 -16.45
CA GLY A 378 21.44 3.35 -15.85
C GLY A 378 22.90 3.43 -16.28
N TYR A 379 23.28 2.85 -17.41
CA TYR A 379 24.62 2.90 -17.98
C TYR A 379 24.62 3.60 -19.34
N LEU A 380 24.98 4.88 -19.36
CA LEU A 380 25.01 5.69 -20.56
C LEU A 380 26.34 5.51 -21.30
N TYR A 381 26.28 4.89 -22.47
CA TYR A 381 27.48 4.66 -23.29
C TYR A 381 27.95 5.95 -23.96
N ALA A 382 29.24 6.28 -23.81
CA ALA A 382 29.93 7.38 -24.48
C ALA A 382 30.89 6.82 -25.56
N PRO A 383 30.55 6.93 -26.86
CA PRO A 383 31.29 6.23 -27.94
C PRO A 383 32.74 6.71 -28.09
N LEU A 384 33.01 8.02 -27.95
CA LEU A 384 34.33 8.56 -28.18
C LEU A 384 35.40 8.05 -27.20
N PRO A 385 35.16 8.05 -25.85
CA PRO A 385 36.09 7.45 -24.90
C PRO A 385 35.90 5.94 -24.73
N ASP A 386 34.93 5.30 -25.42
CA ASP A 386 34.55 3.89 -25.22
C ASP A 386 34.30 3.55 -23.74
N LYS A 387 33.45 4.32 -23.08
CA LYS A 387 33.16 4.21 -21.64
C LYS A 387 31.68 4.34 -21.33
N TYR A 388 31.30 3.81 -20.16
CA TYR A 388 29.97 4.00 -19.60
C TYR A 388 29.99 5.02 -18.46
N ASN A 389 29.05 5.96 -18.51
CA ASN A 389 28.72 6.82 -17.41
C ASN A 389 27.61 6.18 -16.58
N MET A 390 27.83 5.98 -15.30
CA MET A 390 26.86 5.40 -14.37
C MET A 390 25.92 6.49 -13.86
N ALA A 391 24.63 6.26 -13.97
CA ALA A 391 23.60 7.05 -13.27
C ALA A 391 23.48 6.61 -11.79
N GLU A 392 22.91 7.48 -10.95
CA GLU A 392 22.66 7.15 -9.54
C GLU A 392 21.78 5.91 -9.36
N GLN A 393 20.88 5.64 -10.31
CA GLN A 393 19.93 4.52 -10.31
C GLN A 393 20.41 3.35 -11.18
N SER A 394 21.71 3.18 -11.36
CA SER A 394 22.24 2.06 -12.13
C SER A 394 21.99 0.73 -11.42
N VAL A 395 21.67 -0.31 -12.21
CA VAL A 395 21.44 -1.67 -11.70
C VAL A 395 22.75 -2.37 -11.34
N ASP A 396 22.67 -3.36 -10.44
CA ASP A 396 23.83 -4.14 -9.99
C ASP A 396 24.10 -5.36 -10.86
N PHE A 397 23.03 -5.96 -11.40
CA PHE A 397 23.07 -7.18 -12.18
C PHE A 397 22.25 -7.07 -13.47
N VAL A 398 22.69 -7.78 -14.51
CA VAL A 398 21.96 -7.97 -15.74
C VAL A 398 21.77 -9.44 -16.03
N TYR A 399 20.53 -9.87 -16.27
CA TYR A 399 20.24 -11.22 -16.72
C TYR A 399 20.15 -11.25 -18.24
N LEU A 400 20.98 -12.10 -18.85
CA LEU A 400 21.20 -12.21 -20.31
C LEU A 400 20.73 -13.54 -20.88
N ALA A 401 20.35 -14.50 -20.01
CA ALA A 401 19.99 -15.87 -20.37
C ALA A 401 21.08 -16.56 -21.20
N ASP A 402 20.83 -16.80 -22.48
CA ASP A 402 21.74 -17.48 -23.39
C ASP A 402 22.38 -16.53 -24.42
N GLN A 403 22.12 -15.23 -24.31
CA GLN A 403 22.64 -14.24 -25.24
C GLN A 403 24.00 -13.68 -24.77
N LEU A 404 24.96 -13.61 -25.71
CA LEU A 404 26.23 -12.97 -25.49
C LEU A 404 26.20 -11.56 -26.14
N PRO A 405 26.45 -10.48 -25.40
CA PRO A 405 26.54 -9.13 -25.97
C PRO A 405 27.69 -9.06 -27.00
N SER A 406 27.49 -8.32 -28.08
CA SER A 406 28.53 -8.07 -29.09
C SER A 406 29.48 -6.92 -28.71
N PHE A 407 29.30 -6.33 -27.51
CA PHE A 407 30.07 -5.23 -26.95
C PHE A 407 30.51 -5.54 -25.52
N ASN A 408 31.49 -4.80 -25.02
CA ASN A 408 31.98 -4.95 -23.64
C ASN A 408 30.97 -4.34 -22.66
N LEU A 409 30.58 -5.12 -21.64
CA LEU A 409 29.75 -4.64 -20.55
C LEU A 409 30.58 -3.85 -19.52
N PRO A 410 29.96 -2.92 -18.75
CA PRO A 410 30.65 -2.22 -17.67
C PRO A 410 31.27 -3.21 -16.68
N GLY A 411 32.51 -2.97 -16.26
CA GLY A 411 33.28 -3.90 -15.43
C GLY A 411 32.72 -4.13 -14.02
N ASN A 412 31.87 -3.23 -13.54
CA ASN A 412 31.16 -3.34 -12.25
C ASN A 412 29.80 -4.04 -12.37
N LEU A 413 29.23 -4.15 -13.57
CA LEU A 413 27.95 -4.81 -13.82
C LEU A 413 28.12 -6.33 -13.79
N LYS A 414 27.41 -7.01 -12.88
CA LYS A 414 27.42 -8.48 -12.77
C LYS A 414 26.51 -9.09 -13.83
N GLN A 415 26.99 -10.13 -14.48
CA GLN A 415 26.32 -10.79 -15.59
C GLN A 415 25.75 -12.14 -15.14
N LEU A 416 24.47 -12.37 -15.44
CA LEU A 416 23.78 -13.59 -15.10
C LEU A 416 23.42 -14.35 -16.39
N TYR A 417 23.88 -15.56 -16.51
CA TYR A 417 23.64 -16.46 -17.65
C TYR A 417 22.96 -17.73 -17.21
N ASN A 418 22.17 -18.34 -18.09
CA ASN A 418 21.72 -19.71 -17.88
C ASN A 418 22.91 -20.64 -17.66
N TYR A 419 22.74 -21.65 -16.82
CA TYR A 419 23.83 -22.54 -16.42
C TYR A 419 24.58 -23.15 -17.61
N THR A 420 23.87 -23.64 -18.61
CA THR A 420 24.46 -24.25 -19.82
C THR A 420 25.31 -23.27 -20.65
N THR A 421 24.95 -22.02 -20.68
CA THR A 421 25.71 -20.96 -21.34
C THR A 421 26.91 -20.54 -20.48
N TRP A 422 26.71 -20.36 -19.17
CA TRP A 422 27.78 -20.02 -18.26
C TRP A 422 28.92 -21.05 -18.27
N GLN A 423 28.62 -22.36 -18.37
CA GLN A 423 29.63 -23.40 -18.48
C GLN A 423 30.58 -23.19 -19.67
N LYS A 424 30.08 -22.65 -20.78
CA LYS A 424 30.83 -22.48 -22.06
C LYS A 424 31.63 -21.18 -22.10
N LEU A 425 31.48 -20.27 -21.12
CA LEU A 425 32.21 -19.02 -21.10
C LEU A 425 33.72 -19.26 -20.88
N ALA A 426 34.55 -18.67 -21.74
CA ALA A 426 35.99 -18.72 -21.65
C ALA A 426 36.54 -17.95 -20.42
N GLY A 427 35.86 -16.90 -20.00
CA GLY A 427 36.16 -16.12 -18.78
C GLY A 427 34.91 -15.97 -17.93
N LYS A 428 35.02 -16.28 -16.64
CA LYS A 428 33.89 -16.27 -15.71
C LYS A 428 33.93 -15.10 -14.70
N THR A 429 34.83 -14.14 -14.92
CA THR A 429 34.92 -12.95 -14.07
C THR A 429 33.64 -12.12 -14.19
N ASN A 430 32.99 -11.82 -13.06
CA ASN A 430 31.69 -11.14 -13.01
C ASN A 430 30.51 -11.88 -13.69
N CYS A 431 30.70 -13.13 -14.11
CA CYS A 431 29.67 -13.95 -14.74
C CYS A 431 29.21 -15.04 -13.76
N HIS A 432 27.92 -15.10 -13.50
CA HIS A 432 27.34 -16.04 -12.53
C HIS A 432 26.24 -16.89 -13.17
N PRO A 433 26.13 -18.16 -12.81
CA PRO A 433 25.12 -19.06 -13.36
C PRO A 433 23.75 -18.86 -12.73
N VAL A 434 22.72 -19.01 -13.55
CA VAL A 434 21.33 -19.14 -13.13
C VAL A 434 20.87 -20.56 -13.48
N PHE A 435 20.46 -21.29 -12.49
CA PHE A 435 20.02 -22.67 -12.56
C PHE A 435 18.50 -22.79 -12.46
N THR A 436 17.92 -23.80 -13.05
CA THR A 436 16.70 -24.43 -12.54
C THR A 436 17.02 -25.23 -11.27
N LEU A 437 16.00 -25.59 -10.48
CA LEU A 437 16.21 -26.42 -9.27
C LEU A 437 16.90 -27.72 -9.61
N GLN A 438 16.45 -28.41 -10.65
CA GLN A 438 17.02 -29.70 -11.10
C GLN A 438 18.46 -29.57 -11.61
N GLU A 439 18.76 -28.51 -12.36
CA GLU A 439 20.15 -28.28 -12.80
C GLU A 439 21.06 -28.07 -11.59
N TYR A 440 20.64 -27.34 -10.58
CA TYR A 440 21.46 -27.03 -9.41
C TYR A 440 21.76 -28.27 -8.57
N ILE A 441 20.75 -29.12 -8.35
CA ILE A 441 20.91 -30.37 -7.61
C ILE A 441 21.93 -31.29 -8.31
N ASN A 442 21.85 -31.40 -9.64
CA ASN A 442 22.66 -32.33 -10.44
C ASN A 442 23.97 -31.71 -10.98
N ALA A 443 24.23 -30.43 -10.73
CA ALA A 443 25.39 -29.75 -11.28
C ALA A 443 26.71 -30.28 -10.71
N ALA A 444 27.58 -30.72 -11.60
CA ALA A 444 28.96 -31.08 -11.26
C ALA A 444 29.86 -29.83 -11.12
N ASP A 445 29.57 -28.75 -11.84
CA ASP A 445 30.34 -27.50 -11.83
C ASP A 445 29.44 -26.37 -11.32
N ARG A 446 29.82 -25.69 -10.24
CA ARG A 446 29.16 -24.56 -9.64
C ARG A 446 30.12 -23.40 -9.48
N SER A 447 29.62 -22.16 -9.49
CA SER A 447 30.44 -21.01 -9.21
C SER A 447 30.86 -20.98 -7.74
N SER A 448 32.14 -20.77 -7.47
CA SER A 448 32.61 -20.53 -6.10
C SER A 448 32.16 -19.14 -5.55
N ALA A 449 31.66 -18.26 -6.42
CA ALA A 449 31.29 -16.91 -6.06
C ALA A 449 29.79 -16.76 -5.76
N LEU A 450 28.92 -17.11 -6.73
CA LEU A 450 27.49 -16.88 -6.62
C LEU A 450 26.75 -17.87 -7.54
N ASN A 451 25.75 -18.55 -7.00
CA ASN A 451 24.86 -19.47 -7.71
C ASN A 451 23.41 -19.04 -7.48
N LEU A 452 22.73 -18.71 -8.56
CA LEU A 452 21.34 -18.27 -8.49
C LEU A 452 20.42 -19.42 -8.93
N VAL A 453 19.45 -19.77 -8.10
CA VAL A 453 18.53 -20.89 -8.37
C VAL A 453 17.11 -20.38 -8.47
N ARG A 454 16.46 -20.60 -9.62
CA ARG A 454 15.04 -20.29 -9.81
C ARG A 454 14.20 -21.27 -9.02
N ILE A 455 13.26 -20.72 -8.26
CA ILE A 455 12.38 -21.49 -7.40
C ILE A 455 10.99 -20.84 -7.36
N LYS A 456 9.97 -21.67 -7.20
CA LYS A 456 8.58 -21.24 -6.95
C LYS A 456 8.13 -21.74 -5.58
N ASN A 457 7.06 -21.14 -5.04
CA ASN A 457 6.55 -21.53 -3.72
C ASN A 457 6.25 -23.05 -3.58
N PRO A 458 5.65 -23.75 -4.56
CA PRO A 458 5.44 -25.19 -4.43
C PRO A 458 6.72 -26.02 -4.35
N ASP A 459 7.83 -25.53 -4.89
CA ASP A 459 9.09 -26.30 -4.92
C ASP A 459 9.64 -26.55 -3.51
N ILE A 460 9.36 -25.66 -2.54
CA ILE A 460 9.86 -25.79 -1.16
C ILE A 460 9.28 -27.04 -0.44
N ASP A 461 8.13 -27.53 -0.88
CA ASP A 461 7.47 -28.71 -0.33
C ASP A 461 7.84 -29.99 -1.11
N SER A 462 8.66 -29.88 -2.16
CA SER A 462 9.07 -31.02 -2.98
C SER A 462 10.22 -31.81 -2.35
N GLU A 463 10.33 -33.09 -2.69
CA GLU A 463 11.48 -33.94 -2.30
C GLU A 463 12.80 -33.35 -2.81
N ASP A 464 12.77 -32.74 -3.99
CA ASP A 464 13.94 -32.13 -4.63
C ASP A 464 14.51 -30.97 -3.79
N PHE A 465 13.66 -30.21 -3.08
CA PHE A 465 14.12 -29.13 -2.21
C PHE A 465 15.07 -29.68 -1.10
N GLY A 466 14.78 -30.87 -0.57
CA GLY A 466 15.62 -31.53 0.42
C GLY A 466 16.98 -31.97 -0.10
N LEU A 467 17.15 -32.02 -1.43
CA LEU A 467 18.41 -32.41 -2.09
C LEU A 467 19.32 -31.22 -2.42
N ILE A 468 18.88 -29.98 -2.15
CA ILE A 468 19.67 -28.78 -2.43
C ILE A 468 20.95 -28.77 -1.58
N PRO A 469 22.14 -28.67 -2.19
CA PRO A 469 23.36 -28.44 -1.47
C PRO A 469 23.44 -26.97 -0.99
N PHE A 470 23.05 -26.75 0.25
CA PHE A 470 23.07 -25.41 0.85
C PHE A 470 24.50 -24.98 1.18
N ASP A 471 24.93 -23.89 0.56
CA ASP A 471 26.19 -23.19 0.88
C ASP A 471 26.02 -21.67 0.78
N ARG A 472 27.03 -20.91 1.17
CA ARG A 472 26.96 -19.44 1.19
C ARG A 472 27.08 -18.76 -0.18
N SER A 473 27.19 -19.52 -1.27
CA SER A 473 27.12 -18.99 -2.63
C SER A 473 25.71 -19.04 -3.22
N LEU A 474 24.77 -19.75 -2.58
CA LEU A 474 23.41 -19.96 -3.04
C LEU A 474 22.56 -18.71 -2.81
N VAL A 475 21.79 -18.32 -3.83
CA VAL A 475 20.74 -17.29 -3.77
C VAL A 475 19.53 -17.80 -4.52
N PHE A 476 18.36 -17.71 -3.95
CA PHE A 476 17.12 -18.04 -4.66
C PHE A 476 16.62 -16.89 -5.52
N ILE A 477 16.11 -17.19 -6.71
CA ILE A 477 15.26 -16.30 -7.52
C ILE A 477 13.83 -16.83 -7.36
N LEU A 478 13.06 -16.19 -6.50
CA LEU A 478 11.68 -16.59 -6.23
C LEU A 478 10.76 -16.02 -7.30
N GLU A 479 10.27 -16.89 -8.16
CA GLU A 479 9.29 -16.61 -9.19
C GLU A 479 7.87 -16.95 -8.71
N THR A 480 6.86 -16.33 -9.30
CA THR A 480 5.46 -16.65 -9.05
C THR A 480 4.62 -16.48 -10.31
N ASP A 481 3.76 -17.45 -10.57
CA ASP A 481 2.70 -17.38 -11.59
C ASP A 481 1.34 -17.06 -10.94
N ALA A 482 1.31 -16.93 -9.62
CA ALA A 482 0.10 -16.65 -8.88
C ALA A 482 -0.44 -15.26 -9.24
N GLN A 483 -1.72 -15.16 -9.40
CA GLN A 483 -2.42 -13.91 -9.67
C GLN A 483 -2.18 -12.89 -8.52
N HIS A 484 -2.08 -13.37 -7.26
CA HIS A 484 -1.69 -12.62 -6.05
C HIS A 484 -0.28 -13.01 -5.62
N GLY A 485 0.69 -12.52 -6.40
CA GLY A 485 2.09 -12.90 -6.20
C GLY A 485 2.66 -12.50 -4.83
N MET A 486 2.12 -11.46 -4.17
CA MET A 486 2.60 -11.08 -2.83
C MET A 486 2.24 -12.15 -1.79
N ALA A 487 1.02 -12.64 -1.79
CA ALA A 487 0.57 -13.68 -0.85
C ALA A 487 1.33 -15.00 -1.08
N ASP A 488 1.50 -15.41 -2.34
CA ASP A 488 2.25 -16.60 -2.73
C ASP A 488 3.72 -16.53 -2.29
N GLN A 489 4.40 -15.43 -2.61
CA GLN A 489 5.80 -15.21 -2.22
C GLN A 489 5.97 -15.06 -0.70
N ARG A 490 4.99 -14.49 0.00
CA ARG A 490 4.99 -14.43 1.47
C ARG A 490 4.92 -15.82 2.09
N SER A 491 4.11 -16.72 1.53
CA SER A 491 4.04 -18.13 1.94
C SER A 491 5.41 -18.81 1.87
N PHE A 492 6.15 -18.58 0.79
CA PHE A 492 7.51 -19.10 0.66
C PHE A 492 8.45 -18.60 1.75
N PHE A 493 8.40 -17.30 2.09
CA PHE A 493 9.23 -16.75 3.16
C PHE A 493 8.90 -17.32 4.53
N PHE A 494 7.63 -17.58 4.84
CA PHE A 494 7.23 -18.23 6.09
C PHE A 494 7.79 -19.64 6.18
N LYS A 495 7.74 -20.40 5.09
CA LYS A 495 8.33 -21.75 5.04
C LYS A 495 9.85 -21.72 5.22
N LEU A 496 10.56 -20.74 4.62
CA LEU A 496 12.00 -20.58 4.88
C LEU A 496 12.30 -20.33 6.36
N GLU A 497 11.47 -19.53 7.05
CA GLU A 497 11.61 -19.28 8.49
C GLU A 497 11.34 -20.56 9.31
N GLU A 498 10.28 -21.31 8.99
CA GLU A 498 9.96 -22.58 9.65
C GLU A 498 11.09 -23.61 9.50
N LEU A 499 11.75 -23.64 8.35
CA LEU A 499 12.90 -24.50 8.07
C LEU A 499 14.22 -23.96 8.64
N GLY A 500 14.22 -22.75 9.20
CA GLY A 500 15.43 -22.10 9.73
C GLY A 500 16.46 -21.74 8.65
N LEU A 501 16.04 -21.54 7.40
CA LEU A 501 16.91 -21.24 6.28
C LEU A 501 17.12 -19.74 6.12
N ASP A 502 18.38 -19.32 6.12
CA ASP A 502 18.82 -17.93 6.01
C ASP A 502 19.31 -17.55 4.59
N VAL A 503 18.89 -18.30 3.57
CA VAL A 503 19.26 -18.09 2.16
C VAL A 503 18.74 -16.74 1.67
N PRO A 504 19.59 -15.88 1.03
CA PRO A 504 19.13 -14.67 0.37
C PRO A 504 18.18 -14.96 -0.80
N VAL A 505 17.20 -14.09 -1.03
CA VAL A 505 16.17 -14.27 -2.05
C VAL A 505 16.03 -13.02 -2.91
N ILE A 506 16.09 -13.20 -4.23
CA ILE A 506 15.70 -12.20 -5.22
C ILE A 506 14.23 -12.44 -5.58
N ILE A 507 13.38 -11.44 -5.41
CA ILE A 507 11.99 -11.51 -5.81
C ILE A 507 11.90 -11.19 -7.30
N LYS A 508 11.38 -12.13 -8.11
CA LYS A 508 11.13 -11.91 -9.53
C LYS A 508 9.64 -11.95 -9.82
N ARG A 509 9.16 -10.91 -10.50
CA ARG A 509 7.82 -10.84 -11.07
C ARG A 509 7.90 -10.43 -12.53
N SER A 510 7.16 -11.12 -13.37
CA SER A 510 7.04 -10.79 -14.78
C SER A 510 5.65 -10.22 -15.05
N TYR A 511 5.60 -9.11 -15.75
CA TYR A 511 4.35 -8.46 -16.17
C TYR A 511 4.33 -8.40 -17.70
N SER A 512 3.25 -8.87 -18.31
CA SER A 512 2.97 -8.62 -19.71
C SER A 512 2.12 -7.37 -19.82
N PHE A 513 2.63 -6.33 -20.44
CA PHE A 513 1.84 -5.16 -20.79
C PHE A 513 1.37 -5.34 -22.23
N GLU A 514 0.06 -5.43 -22.46
CA GLU A 514 -0.47 -5.27 -23.81
C GLU A 514 -0.17 -3.85 -24.30
N SER A 515 0.41 -3.76 -25.49
CA SER A 515 1.28 -2.68 -25.96
C SER A 515 0.63 -1.33 -26.25
N GLU A 516 -0.61 -1.04 -25.89
CA GLU A 516 -1.34 0.11 -26.46
C GLU A 516 -1.77 1.20 -25.47
N SER A 517 -1.45 1.14 -24.20
CA SER A 517 -1.71 2.27 -23.31
C SER A 517 -0.42 3.00 -22.92
N PRO A 518 -0.12 4.15 -23.52
CA PRO A 518 1.03 4.98 -23.13
C PRO A 518 0.96 5.47 -21.68
N LYS A 519 -0.20 5.31 -21.02
CA LYS A 519 -0.49 5.80 -19.67
C LYS A 519 -0.06 4.83 -18.56
N VAL A 520 0.28 3.59 -18.87
CA VAL A 520 0.69 2.55 -17.90
C VAL A 520 2.18 2.22 -18.02
N ARG A 521 2.88 2.80 -18.99
CA ARG A 521 4.31 2.53 -19.24
C ARG A 521 5.29 3.13 -18.23
N LYS A 522 4.79 3.80 -17.18
CA LYS A 522 5.70 4.37 -16.16
C LYS A 522 5.12 4.21 -14.77
#